data_b5011169adb015ba2254259cf31a881c
#
_entry.id   b5011169adb015ba2254259cf31a881c
#
_cell.length_a   1.000
_cell.length_b   1.000
_cell.length_c   1.000
_cell.angle_alpha   90.00
_cell.angle_beta   90.00
_cell.angle_gamma   90.00
#
_symmetry.space_group_name_H-M   'P 1'
#
loop_
_entity.id
_entity.type
_entity.pdbx_description
1 polymer ?
#
loop_
_entity_poly.entity_id
_entity_poly.type
_entity_poly.pdbx_seq_one_letter_code
_entity_poly.pdbx_strand_id
1 'polypeptide(L)' 'MNKTILITGAAKRIGKEIALTFSDLGWNIIIHYNSSKDDAEKLANQINSNNPNTAKIVQANLDY' A
#
# COMPACT_ATOMS: atom_id res chain seq x y z
N MET A 1 18.59 -6.64 -1.10
CA MET A 1 17.59 -7.43 -0.37
C MET A 1 16.29 -6.65 -0.31
N ASN A 2 15.18 -7.25 -0.74
CA ASN A 2 13.91 -6.56 -0.81
C ASN A 2 13.21 -6.59 0.55
N LYS A 3 12.87 -5.42 1.04
CA LYS A 3 12.10 -5.29 2.27
C LYS A 3 10.64 -5.05 1.92
N THR A 4 9.75 -5.58 2.73
CA THR A 4 8.31 -5.45 2.53
C THR A 4 7.67 -4.88 3.79
N ILE A 5 6.75 -3.93 3.62
CA ILE A 5 5.99 -3.40 4.74
C ILE A 5 4.50 -3.60 4.46
N LEU A 6 3.77 -4.01 5.48
CA LEU A 6 2.32 -4.11 5.45
C LEU A 6 1.74 -2.89 6.16
N ILE A 7 0.88 -2.16 5.46
CA ILE A 7 0.28 -0.96 6.02
C ILE A 7 -1.24 -1.11 5.97
N THR A 8 -1.85 -1.09 7.15
CA THR A 8 -3.30 -1.13 7.26
C THR A 8 -3.85 0.28 7.12
N GLY A 9 -4.93 0.44 6.36
CA GLY A 9 -5.51 1.75 6.11
C GLY A 9 -4.61 2.67 5.31
N ALA A 10 -3.70 2.10 4.52
CA ALA A 10 -2.71 2.87 3.77
C ALA A 10 -3.31 3.82 2.74
N ALA A 11 -4.54 3.55 2.31
CA ALA A 11 -5.22 4.39 1.33
C ALA A 11 -5.68 5.72 1.91
N LYS A 12 -5.66 5.87 3.23
CA LYS A 12 -6.04 7.10 3.90
C LYS A 12 -4.80 7.91 4.24
N ARG A 13 -5.02 9.18 4.54
CA ARG A 13 -3.99 10.23 4.65
C ARG A 13 -2.64 9.79 5.20
N ILE A 14 -2.60 9.38 6.47
CA ILE A 14 -1.34 9.07 7.13
C ILE A 14 -0.73 7.80 6.56
N GLY A 15 -1.57 6.78 6.37
CA GLY A 15 -1.10 5.52 5.78
C GLY A 15 -0.57 5.71 4.38
N LYS A 16 -1.21 6.57 3.59
CA LYS A 16 -0.75 6.86 2.24
C LYS A 16 0.64 7.50 2.25
N GLU A 17 0.88 8.46 3.14
CA GLU A 17 2.18 9.10 3.23
C GLU A 17 3.27 8.13 3.65
N ILE A 18 2.95 7.25 4.59
CA ILE A 18 3.89 6.21 5.02
C ILE A 18 4.23 5.29 3.85
N ALA A 19 3.21 4.86 3.11
CA ALA A 19 3.41 3.99 1.97
C ALA A 19 4.32 4.63 0.91
N LEU A 20 4.07 5.89 0.60
CA LEU A 20 4.88 6.60 -0.38
C LEU A 20 6.32 6.78 0.08
N THR A 21 6.51 7.05 1.38
CA THR A 21 7.84 7.19 1.94
C THR A 21 8.64 5.89 1.82
N PHE A 22 8.04 4.76 2.20
CA PHE A 22 8.73 3.48 2.10
C PHE A 22 8.93 3.06 0.65
N SER A 23 7.99 3.41 -0.22
CA SER A 23 8.16 3.16 -1.64
C SER A 23 9.37 3.91 -2.20
N ASP A 24 9.56 5.14 -1.79
CA ASP A 24 10.72 5.92 -2.19
C ASP A 24 12.04 5.31 -1.70
N LEU A 25 11.98 4.57 -0.59
CA LEU A 25 13.15 3.85 -0.08
C LEU A 25 13.38 2.50 -0.77
N GLY A 26 12.54 2.15 -1.72
CA GLY A 26 12.68 0.91 -2.47
C GLY A 26 12.01 -0.30 -1.84
N TRP A 27 11.15 -0.10 -0.85
CA TRP A 27 10.45 -1.20 -0.20
C TRP A 27 9.26 -1.67 -1.03
N ASN A 28 8.94 -2.94 -0.90
CA ASN A 28 7.67 -3.47 -1.38
C ASN A 28 6.56 -3.09 -0.39
N ILE A 29 5.40 -2.71 -0.91
CA ILE A 29 4.30 -2.21 -0.09
C ILE A 29 3.11 -3.14 -0.25
N ILE A 30 2.59 -3.63 0.87
CA ILE A 30 1.32 -4.34 0.88
C ILE A 30 0.29 -3.42 1.53
N ILE A 31 -0.74 -3.09 0.77
CA ILE A 31 -1.79 -2.18 1.21
C ILE A 31 -2.99 -3.00 1.65
N HIS A 32 -3.23 -3.04 2.94
CA HIS A 32 -4.40 -3.71 3.50
C HIS A 32 -5.56 -2.73 3.54
N TYR A 33 -6.71 -3.15 3.02
CA TYR A 33 -7.93 -2.34 3.07
C TYR A 33 -9.10 -3.21 3.51
N ASN A 34 -10.10 -2.57 4.11
CA ASN A 34 -11.33 -3.23 4.53
C ASN A 34 -12.43 -3.01 3.48
N SER A 35 -12.75 -1.78 3.18
CA SER A 35 -13.84 -1.44 2.26
C SER A 35 -13.46 -0.43 1.18
N SER A 36 -12.33 0.22 1.30
CA SER A 36 -11.92 1.28 0.36
C SER A 36 -11.05 0.75 -0.76
N LYS A 37 -11.60 -0.19 -1.55
CA LYS A 37 -10.85 -0.82 -2.62
C LYS A 37 -10.35 0.17 -3.66
N ASP A 38 -11.20 1.11 -4.07
CA ASP A 38 -10.83 2.08 -5.10
C ASP A 38 -9.64 2.94 -4.66
N ASP A 39 -9.64 3.37 -3.40
CA ASP A 39 -8.54 4.16 -2.86
C ASP A 39 -7.26 3.33 -2.78
N ALA A 40 -7.38 2.07 -2.37
CA ALA A 40 -6.24 1.18 -2.30
C ALA A 40 -5.64 0.93 -3.69
N GLU A 41 -6.50 0.72 -4.69
CA GLU A 41 -6.04 0.52 -6.06
C GLU A 41 -5.35 1.77 -6.62
N LYS A 42 -5.88 2.95 -6.33
CA LYS A 42 -5.26 4.19 -6.79
C LYS A 42 -3.88 4.35 -6.20
N LEU A 43 -3.74 4.07 -4.90
CA LEU A 43 -2.43 4.16 -4.26
C LEU A 43 -1.45 3.14 -4.83
N ALA A 44 -1.89 1.90 -5.00
CA ALA A 44 -1.03 0.88 -5.59
C ALA A 44 -0.59 1.25 -6.99
N ASN A 45 -1.50 1.78 -7.80
CA ASN A 45 -1.18 2.20 -9.15
C ASN A 45 -0.19 3.36 -9.15
N GLN A 46 -0.34 4.29 -8.23
CA GLN A 46 0.59 5.40 -8.08
C GLN A 46 1.99 4.90 -7.75
N ILE A 47 2.09 3.98 -6.81
CA ILE A 47 3.38 3.40 -6.42
C ILE A 47 3.99 2.60 -7.56
N ASN A 48 3.20 1.75 -8.21
CA ASN A 48 3.70 0.91 -9.30
C ASN A 48 4.07 1.70 -10.54
N SER A 49 3.54 2.89 -10.69
CA SER A 49 3.91 3.79 -11.78
C SER A 49 5.36 4.25 -11.64
N ASN A 50 5.84 4.42 -10.42
CA ASN A 50 7.22 4.82 -10.15
C ASN A 50 8.14 3.62 -9.93
N ASN A 51 7.63 2.61 -9.23
CA ASN A 51 8.39 1.40 -8.89
C ASN A 51 7.56 0.18 -9.27
N PRO A 52 7.65 -0.29 -10.52
CA PRO A 52 6.78 -1.36 -11.02
C PRO A 52 6.82 -2.62 -10.17
N ASN A 53 5.64 -3.21 -9.96
CA ASN A 53 5.47 -4.48 -9.27
C ASN A 53 5.89 -4.47 -7.80
N THR A 54 5.87 -3.32 -7.16
CA THR A 54 6.24 -3.22 -5.74
C THR A 54 5.05 -3.06 -4.80
N ALA A 55 3.89 -2.65 -5.29
CA ALA A 55 2.71 -2.45 -4.45
C ALA A 55 1.63 -3.46 -4.78
N LYS A 56 1.07 -4.06 -3.75
CA LYS A 56 -0.06 -4.99 -3.87
C LYS A 56 -1.13 -4.61 -2.86
N ILE A 57 -2.38 -4.90 -3.21
CA ILE A 57 -3.50 -4.66 -2.30
C ILE A 57 -4.02 -5.98 -1.78
N VAL A 58 -4.44 -5.98 -0.51
CA VAL A 58 -5.01 -7.15 0.13
C VAL A 58 -6.25 -6.71 0.89
N GLN A 59 -7.36 -7.36 0.58
CA GLN A 59 -8.56 -7.15 1.36
C GLN A 59 -8.64 -8.20 2.46
N ALA A 60 -8.78 -7.76 3.69
CA ALA A 60 -9.01 -8.64 4.79
C ALA A 60 -9.91 -7.95 5.79
N ASN A 61 -10.93 -8.66 6.23
CA ASN A 61 -11.82 -8.17 7.25
C ASN A 61 -11.25 -8.60 8.60
N LEU A 62 -10.81 -7.63 9.39
CA LEU A 62 -10.20 -7.91 10.69
C LEU A 62 -11.23 -7.93 11.80
N ASP A 63 -12.38 -8.46 11.51
CA ASP A 63 -13.48 -8.58 12.46
C ASP A 63 -13.25 -9.77 13.39
N TYR A 64 -13.25 -9.53 14.67
CA TYR A 64 -13.08 -10.57 15.67
C TYR A 64 -14.33 -10.75 16.50
#